data_3ebcef2519014b87e518b1482b3f3b94
#
_entry.id   3ebcef2519014b87e518b1482b3f3b94
#
_cell.length_a   1.000
_cell.length_b   1.000
_cell.length_c   1.000
_cell.angle_alpha   90.00
_cell.angle_beta   90.00
_cell.angle_gamma   90.00
#
_symmetry.space_group_name_H-M   'P 1'
#
loop_
_entity.id
_entity.type
_entity.pdbx_description
1 polymer ?
#
loop_
_entity_poly.entity_id
_entity_poly.type
_entity_poly.pdbx_seq_one_letter_code
_entity_poly.pdbx_strand_id
1 'polypeptide(L)'
;LDPVYKRINSDTWNIIIEISDSLAEELNDGSYIKIKFCEDDYTCNAAYQIIKKENSYFLNLELKNSMIRYINDRYTEIELVLNSETGLKIPNSAITSKEFFKVPISYFTLGADSNDPCLLIKSDKDDGQVKLVTPTIYFETDDYYYIDSEDINEGDVVMLNDSSSTYTIGTDKEALTGVYNINKGYAVFKQISIISQNDDYTIVDPKTAYGISLYDHIALNGDSVHENDIINK
;
A
#
# COMPACT_ATOMS: atom_id res chain seq x y z
N LEU A 1 57.50 7.26 15.48
CA LEU A 1 56.94 8.59 15.82
C LEU A 1 55.41 8.46 15.68
N ASP A 2 54.75 8.50 16.80
CA ASP A 2 53.27 8.49 16.79
C ASP A 2 52.74 9.86 16.34
N PRO A 3 51.68 9.93 15.53
CA PRO A 3 51.11 11.17 15.08
C PRO A 3 50.55 11.95 16.28
N VAL A 4 50.89 13.24 16.39
CA VAL A 4 50.49 14.10 17.50
C VAL A 4 49.10 14.70 17.27
N TYR A 5 48.65 14.84 16.01
CA TYR A 5 47.33 15.36 15.64
C TYR A 5 46.92 14.91 14.23
N LYS A 6 45.62 14.92 14.01
CA LYS A 6 45.01 14.80 12.67
C LYS A 6 44.45 16.16 12.24
N ARG A 7 44.70 16.55 10.99
CA ARG A 7 44.17 17.79 10.43
C ARG A 7 43.12 17.47 9.39
N ILE A 8 41.94 18.06 9.52
CA ILE A 8 40.89 17.99 8.55
C ILE A 8 41.05 19.15 7.58
N ASN A 9 41.16 18.89 6.28
CA ASN A 9 41.35 19.89 5.23
C ASN A 9 40.12 20.10 4.36
N SER A 10 39.06 19.31 4.53
CA SER A 10 37.83 19.36 3.77
C SER A 10 36.64 19.03 4.64
N ASP A 11 35.50 19.64 4.39
CA ASP A 11 34.24 19.30 5.03
C ASP A 11 33.53 18.13 4.31
N THR A 12 34.07 17.73 3.15
CA THR A 12 33.53 16.62 2.35
C THR A 12 34.36 15.38 2.54
N TRP A 13 33.71 14.25 2.75
CA TRP A 13 34.30 12.93 2.91
C TRP A 13 33.45 11.87 2.23
N ASN A 14 34.01 10.68 2.03
CA ASN A 14 33.36 9.62 1.27
C ASN A 14 33.37 8.30 2.01
N ILE A 15 32.28 7.55 1.85
CA ILE A 15 32.20 6.14 2.22
C ILE A 15 32.07 5.34 0.91
N ILE A 16 32.87 4.29 0.78
CA ILE A 16 32.85 3.42 -0.41
C ILE A 16 32.43 2.02 0.06
N ILE A 17 31.39 1.47 -0.58
CA ILE A 17 30.81 0.18 -0.26
C ILE A 17 30.74 -0.64 -1.55
N GLU A 18 31.15 -1.90 -1.50
CA GLU A 18 30.85 -2.85 -2.56
C GLU A 18 29.38 -3.28 -2.47
N ILE A 19 28.66 -3.24 -3.60
CA ILE A 19 27.23 -3.55 -3.66
C ILE A 19 26.97 -4.64 -4.69
N SER A 20 25.81 -5.31 -4.58
CA SER A 20 25.37 -6.30 -5.54
C SER A 20 24.91 -5.66 -6.87
N ASP A 21 24.91 -6.48 -7.93
CA ASP A 21 24.40 -6.05 -9.24
C ASP A 21 22.94 -5.59 -9.16
N SER A 22 22.11 -6.31 -8.39
CA SER A 22 20.69 -5.96 -8.19
C SER A 22 20.51 -4.60 -7.51
N LEU A 23 21.32 -4.31 -6.49
CA LEU A 23 21.27 -3.02 -5.80
C LEU A 23 21.79 -1.88 -6.70
N ALA A 24 22.78 -2.15 -7.53
CA ALA A 24 23.28 -1.19 -8.50
C ALA A 24 22.22 -0.82 -9.56
N GLU A 25 21.43 -1.78 -9.99
CA GLU A 25 20.31 -1.54 -10.91
C GLU A 25 19.18 -0.73 -10.25
N GLU A 26 18.83 -1.06 -8.99
CA GLU A 26 17.79 -0.34 -8.23
C GLU A 26 18.17 1.13 -8.00
N LEU A 27 19.44 1.43 -7.75
CA LEU A 27 19.93 2.77 -7.44
C LEU A 27 20.25 3.63 -8.69
N ASN A 28 20.16 3.09 -9.89
CA ASN A 28 20.72 3.71 -11.11
C ASN A 28 20.15 5.10 -11.44
N ASP A 29 18.93 5.41 -11.05
CA ASP A 29 18.25 6.68 -11.35
C ASP A 29 18.28 7.72 -10.22
N GLY A 30 18.97 7.43 -9.11
CA GLY A 30 18.99 8.29 -7.93
C GLY A 30 20.18 9.22 -7.87
N SER A 31 20.08 10.26 -7.04
CA SER A 31 21.17 11.22 -6.77
C SER A 31 21.52 11.30 -5.29
N TYR A 32 20.57 10.96 -4.41
CA TYR A 32 20.72 11.01 -2.96
C TYR A 32 20.11 9.76 -2.33
N ILE A 33 20.76 9.29 -1.28
CA ILE A 33 20.29 8.17 -0.46
C ILE A 33 20.34 8.55 1.02
N LYS A 34 19.35 8.11 1.78
CA LYS A 34 19.38 8.25 3.23
C LYS A 34 20.18 7.10 3.83
N ILE A 35 21.12 7.43 4.70
CA ILE A 35 21.93 6.46 5.42
C ILE A 35 21.77 6.64 6.93
N LYS A 36 21.92 5.53 7.65
CA LYS A 36 21.93 5.49 9.10
C LYS A 36 23.26 4.89 9.57
N PHE A 37 23.95 5.56 10.47
CA PHE A 37 25.15 5.03 11.14
C PHE A 37 24.72 4.15 12.31
N CYS A 38 25.20 2.90 12.32
CA CYS A 38 24.80 1.92 13.34
C CYS A 38 25.39 2.21 14.73
N GLU A 39 26.48 2.98 14.81
CA GLU A 39 27.19 3.28 16.07
C GLU A 39 26.39 4.24 16.97
N ASP A 40 25.75 5.25 16.38
CA ASP A 40 25.07 6.33 17.13
C ASP A 40 23.66 6.66 16.64
N ASP A 41 23.08 5.77 15.81
CA ASP A 41 21.75 5.93 15.17
C ASP A 41 21.58 7.23 14.38
N TYR A 42 22.68 7.91 14.06
CA TYR A 42 22.64 9.14 13.29
C TYR A 42 22.22 8.88 11.84
N THR A 43 21.25 9.66 11.34
CA THR A 43 20.79 9.57 9.97
C THR A 43 21.06 10.85 9.19
N CYS A 44 21.51 10.71 7.94
CA CYS A 44 21.69 11.83 7.03
C CYS A 44 21.46 11.41 5.59
N ASN A 45 21.34 12.40 4.67
CA ASN A 45 21.31 12.15 3.24
C ASN A 45 22.73 12.29 2.67
N ALA A 46 23.15 11.32 1.87
CA ALA A 46 24.40 11.32 1.13
C ALA A 46 24.12 11.41 -0.36
N ALA A 47 24.88 12.24 -1.08
CA ALA A 47 24.92 12.13 -2.53
C ALA A 47 25.68 10.85 -2.90
N TYR A 48 25.26 10.16 -3.97
CA TYR A 48 25.94 8.94 -4.34
C TYR A 48 26.26 8.83 -5.82
N GLN A 49 27.25 8.01 -6.10
CA GLN A 49 27.65 7.61 -7.45
C GLN A 49 27.93 6.12 -7.46
N ILE A 50 27.43 5.44 -8.51
CA ILE A 50 27.75 4.03 -8.74
C ILE A 50 28.97 3.95 -9.62
N ILE A 51 30.00 3.26 -9.16
CA ILE A 51 31.27 3.06 -9.87
C ILE A 51 31.39 1.58 -10.22
N LYS A 52 31.43 1.26 -11.51
CA LYS A 52 31.71 -0.09 -11.97
C LYS A 52 33.24 -0.25 -12.15
N LYS A 53 33.81 -1.25 -11.49
CA LYS A 53 35.21 -1.60 -11.63
C LYS A 53 35.33 -3.09 -11.85
N GLU A 54 35.88 -3.49 -13.00
CA GLU A 54 35.96 -4.88 -13.42
C GLU A 54 34.58 -5.57 -13.38
N ASN A 55 34.36 -6.47 -12.44
CA ASN A 55 33.14 -7.26 -12.29
C ASN A 55 32.35 -6.90 -11.01
N SER A 56 32.72 -5.82 -10.31
CA SER A 56 32.08 -5.35 -9.09
C SER A 56 31.53 -3.94 -9.24
N TYR A 57 30.43 -3.67 -8.52
CA TYR A 57 29.87 -2.34 -8.37
C TYR A 57 30.20 -1.78 -7.00
N PHE A 58 30.56 -0.50 -6.97
CA PHE A 58 30.86 0.24 -5.75
C PHE A 58 29.94 1.45 -5.64
N LEU A 59 29.34 1.63 -4.47
CA LEU A 59 28.58 2.81 -4.11
C LEU A 59 29.54 3.80 -3.41
N ASN A 60 29.78 4.94 -4.03
CA ASN A 60 30.51 6.04 -3.42
C ASN A 60 29.54 7.04 -2.84
N LEU A 61 29.47 7.14 -1.52
CA LEU A 61 28.63 8.07 -0.77
C LEU A 61 29.43 9.32 -0.41
N GLU A 62 28.99 10.48 -0.89
CA GLU A 62 29.60 11.77 -0.52
C GLU A 62 28.80 12.45 0.58
N LEU A 63 29.47 12.78 1.67
CA LEU A 63 28.92 13.45 2.85
C LEU A 63 29.62 14.80 3.04
N LYS A 64 28.85 15.81 3.43
CA LYS A 64 29.32 17.20 3.63
C LYS A 64 29.30 17.61 5.10
N ASN A 65 29.05 16.68 6.02
CA ASN A 65 28.97 16.95 7.45
C ASN A 65 29.37 15.72 8.27
N SER A 66 29.41 15.89 9.58
CA SER A 66 29.57 14.82 10.56
C SER A 66 30.87 14.03 10.49
N MET A 67 31.85 14.41 9.66
CA MET A 67 33.14 13.73 9.55
C MET A 67 33.82 13.57 10.90
N ILE A 68 33.73 14.56 11.78
CA ILE A 68 34.42 14.57 13.09
C ILE A 68 33.97 13.42 13.99
N ARG A 69 32.75 12.88 13.79
CA ARG A 69 32.23 11.75 14.57
C ARG A 69 33.00 10.47 14.27
N TYR A 70 33.36 10.25 12.99
CA TYR A 70 33.91 8.99 12.47
C TYR A 70 35.35 9.11 12.01
N ILE A 71 36.02 10.22 12.32
CA ILE A 71 37.41 10.50 11.82
C ILE A 71 38.46 9.52 12.31
N ASN A 72 38.18 8.83 13.40
CA ASN A 72 39.12 7.84 13.96
C ASN A 72 38.88 6.44 13.39
N ASP A 73 37.76 6.23 12.73
CA ASP A 73 37.37 4.92 12.26
C ASP A 73 37.72 4.81 10.77
N ARG A 74 38.36 3.70 10.44
CA ARG A 74 38.65 3.35 9.05
C ARG A 74 37.47 2.68 8.38
N TYR A 75 36.67 2.00 9.15
CA TYR A 75 35.47 1.30 8.77
C TYR A 75 34.34 1.71 9.70
N THR A 76 33.18 1.96 9.14
CA THR A 76 31.96 2.24 9.89
C THR A 76 30.84 1.40 9.34
N GLU A 77 29.96 0.94 10.20
CA GLU A 77 28.79 0.18 9.81
C GLU A 77 27.64 1.15 9.55
N ILE A 78 27.06 1.04 8.36
CA ILE A 78 25.92 1.87 7.96
C ILE A 78 24.81 1.02 7.39
N GLU A 79 23.59 1.50 7.54
CA GLU A 79 22.38 0.98 6.93
C GLU A 79 21.97 1.93 5.79
N LEU A 80 21.75 1.39 4.58
CA LEU A 80 21.17 2.14 3.45
C LEU A 80 19.67 2.11 3.59
N VAL A 81 19.04 3.29 3.72
CA VAL A 81 17.59 3.41 3.78
C VAL A 81 17.09 3.58 2.35
N LEU A 82 16.88 2.45 1.67
CA LEU A 82 16.54 2.41 0.25
C LEU A 82 15.13 2.90 -0.03
N ASN A 83 14.20 2.65 0.90
CA ASN A 83 12.82 3.07 0.78
C ASN A 83 12.41 3.89 2.00
N SER A 84 12.30 5.21 1.82
CA SER A 84 11.62 6.09 2.78
C SER A 84 10.12 6.20 2.43
N GLU A 85 9.55 5.16 1.84
CA GLU A 85 8.14 5.18 1.51
C GLU A 85 7.33 5.19 2.81
N THR A 86 6.67 6.31 3.04
CA THR A 86 5.81 6.49 4.20
C THR A 86 4.47 5.84 3.92
N GLY A 87 4.19 4.76 4.64
CA GLY A 87 2.94 4.02 4.54
C GLY A 87 2.60 3.32 5.84
N LEU A 88 1.47 2.64 5.86
CA LEU A 88 1.10 1.77 6.95
C LEU A 88 1.79 0.41 6.77
N LYS A 89 2.43 -0.06 7.82
CA LYS A 89 3.11 -1.35 7.82
C LYS A 89 2.15 -2.43 8.32
N ILE A 90 1.91 -3.44 7.48
CA ILE A 90 1.03 -4.58 7.81
C ILE A 90 1.79 -5.90 7.60
N PRO A 91 1.48 -6.97 8.35
CA PRO A 91 2.06 -8.29 8.10
C PRO A 91 1.49 -8.89 6.80
N ASN A 92 2.33 -9.60 6.05
CA ASN A 92 1.90 -10.24 4.80
C ASN A 92 0.75 -11.24 5.00
N SER A 93 0.71 -11.91 6.15
CA SER A 93 -0.34 -12.85 6.51
C SER A 93 -1.74 -12.22 6.67
N ALA A 94 -1.82 -10.91 6.83
CA ALA A 94 -3.10 -10.19 6.93
C ALA A 94 -3.72 -9.91 5.55
N ILE A 95 -2.94 -10.00 4.49
CA ILE A 95 -3.37 -9.68 3.13
C ILE A 95 -4.19 -10.84 2.58
N THR A 96 -5.33 -10.51 2.00
CA THR A 96 -6.21 -11.45 1.33
C THR A 96 -6.82 -10.82 0.08
N SER A 97 -7.59 -11.61 -0.67
CA SER A 97 -8.29 -11.15 -1.87
C SER A 97 -9.77 -11.51 -1.78
N LYS A 98 -10.64 -10.58 -2.17
CA LYS A 98 -12.10 -10.79 -2.21
C LYS A 98 -12.66 -10.32 -3.54
N GLU A 99 -13.56 -11.11 -4.13
CA GLU A 99 -14.28 -10.75 -5.36
C GLU A 99 -15.47 -9.81 -5.06
N PHE A 100 -15.66 -8.83 -5.92
CA PHE A 100 -16.75 -7.86 -5.87
C PHE A 100 -17.48 -7.79 -7.20
N PHE A 101 -18.76 -7.45 -7.14
CA PHE A 101 -19.50 -7.07 -8.33
C PHE A 101 -19.04 -5.70 -8.78
N LYS A 102 -18.67 -5.60 -10.05
CA LYS A 102 -18.28 -4.36 -10.69
C LYS A 102 -19.46 -3.81 -11.48
N VAL A 103 -19.99 -2.68 -11.03
CA VAL A 103 -21.21 -2.10 -11.60
C VAL A 103 -20.92 -0.69 -12.11
N PRO A 104 -21.29 -0.37 -13.37
CA PRO A 104 -21.07 0.97 -13.89
C PRO A 104 -21.80 2.05 -13.07
N ILE A 105 -21.09 3.15 -12.75
CA ILE A 105 -21.63 4.26 -11.95
C ILE A 105 -22.90 4.83 -12.56
N SER A 106 -23.03 4.80 -13.90
CA SER A 106 -24.21 5.28 -14.62
C SER A 106 -25.52 4.58 -14.26
N TYR A 107 -25.46 3.40 -13.64
CA TYR A 107 -26.65 2.66 -13.18
C TYR A 107 -27.06 2.99 -11.75
N PHE A 108 -26.27 3.80 -11.04
CA PHE A 108 -26.62 4.25 -9.70
C PHE A 108 -27.51 5.49 -9.73
N THR A 109 -28.43 5.55 -8.79
CA THR A 109 -29.28 6.70 -8.50
C THR A 109 -29.07 7.14 -7.05
N LEU A 110 -29.55 8.33 -6.71
CA LEU A 110 -29.51 8.78 -5.31
C LEU A 110 -30.73 8.23 -4.56
N GLY A 111 -30.52 7.83 -3.31
CA GLY A 111 -31.60 7.42 -2.42
C GLY A 111 -32.59 8.56 -2.17
N ALA A 112 -33.86 8.23 -1.95
CA ALA A 112 -34.93 9.22 -1.76
C ALA A 112 -34.70 10.11 -0.53
N ASP A 113 -34.11 9.57 0.54
CA ASP A 113 -33.90 10.22 1.83
C ASP A 113 -32.40 10.38 2.19
N SER A 114 -31.50 9.94 1.32
CA SER A 114 -30.04 10.03 1.51
C SER A 114 -29.36 10.36 0.19
N ASN A 115 -28.14 10.92 0.27
CA ASN A 115 -27.30 11.11 -0.91
C ASN A 115 -26.47 9.88 -1.26
N ASP A 116 -26.79 8.71 -0.66
CA ASP A 116 -26.05 7.48 -0.88
C ASP A 116 -26.39 6.89 -2.26
N PRO A 117 -25.40 6.35 -2.97
CA PRO A 117 -25.64 5.67 -4.23
C PRO A 117 -26.49 4.41 -4.04
N CYS A 118 -27.57 4.31 -4.79
CA CYS A 118 -28.53 3.21 -4.74
C CYS A 118 -28.73 2.58 -6.12
N LEU A 119 -29.13 1.33 -6.12
CA LEU A 119 -29.49 0.56 -7.32
C LEU A 119 -30.98 0.23 -7.33
N LEU A 120 -31.63 0.40 -8.48
CA LEU A 120 -32.96 -0.13 -8.72
C LEU A 120 -32.81 -1.56 -9.25
N ILE A 121 -33.09 -2.54 -8.40
CA ILE A 121 -32.87 -3.96 -8.72
C ILE A 121 -34.21 -4.67 -8.92
N LYS A 122 -34.32 -5.38 -10.03
CA LYS A 122 -35.33 -6.37 -10.29
C LYS A 122 -34.73 -7.74 -10.05
N SER A 123 -35.15 -8.41 -8.98
CA SER A 123 -34.65 -9.75 -8.68
C SER A 123 -35.56 -10.82 -9.26
N ASP A 124 -34.97 -11.82 -9.89
CA ASP A 124 -35.69 -12.99 -10.37
C ASP A 124 -36.26 -13.86 -9.23
N LYS A 125 -35.69 -13.71 -8.01
CA LYS A 125 -36.12 -14.46 -6.82
C LYS A 125 -37.35 -13.88 -6.15
N ASP A 126 -37.65 -12.60 -6.34
CA ASP A 126 -38.72 -11.85 -5.66
C ASP A 126 -39.92 -11.55 -6.61
N ASP A 127 -40.28 -12.51 -7.48
CA ASP A 127 -41.44 -12.42 -8.39
C ASP A 127 -41.38 -11.19 -9.31
N GLY A 128 -40.18 -10.72 -9.63
CA GLY A 128 -39.94 -9.58 -10.53
C GLY A 128 -40.21 -8.22 -9.91
N GLN A 129 -40.37 -8.12 -8.59
CA GLN A 129 -40.53 -6.86 -7.90
C GLN A 129 -39.23 -6.02 -8.00
N VAL A 130 -39.40 -4.71 -8.21
CA VAL A 130 -38.28 -3.76 -8.22
C VAL A 130 -38.11 -3.20 -6.82
N LYS A 131 -36.91 -3.29 -6.27
CA LYS A 131 -36.55 -2.69 -4.99
C LYS A 131 -35.37 -1.73 -5.13
N LEU A 132 -35.34 -0.71 -4.27
CA LEU A 132 -34.21 0.18 -4.14
C LEU A 132 -33.25 -0.42 -3.10
N VAL A 133 -32.00 -0.68 -3.50
CA VAL A 133 -30.95 -1.24 -2.65
C VAL A 133 -29.79 -0.27 -2.55
N THR A 134 -29.32 -0.03 -1.34
CA THR A 134 -28.11 0.76 -1.06
C THR A 134 -26.96 -0.22 -0.76
N PRO A 135 -26.11 -0.55 -1.73
CA PRO A 135 -25.01 -1.48 -1.50
C PRO A 135 -23.88 -0.81 -0.73
N THR A 136 -23.04 -1.64 -0.08
CA THR A 136 -21.75 -1.17 0.43
C THR A 136 -20.77 -1.04 -0.74
N ILE A 137 -20.17 0.14 -0.88
CA ILE A 137 -19.12 0.41 -1.85
C ILE A 137 -17.78 0.17 -1.18
N TYR A 138 -16.96 -0.71 -1.76
CA TYR A 138 -15.63 -1.09 -1.26
C TYR A 138 -14.50 -0.43 -2.03
N PHE A 139 -14.76 -0.03 -3.27
CA PHE A 139 -13.83 0.70 -4.11
C PHE A 139 -14.57 1.41 -5.24
N GLU A 140 -13.97 2.46 -5.78
CA GLU A 140 -14.48 3.20 -6.93
C GLU A 140 -13.37 3.54 -7.93
N THR A 141 -13.76 3.56 -9.19
CA THR A 141 -12.99 4.11 -10.30
C THR A 141 -13.81 5.21 -10.97
N ASP A 142 -13.29 5.85 -12.01
CA ASP A 142 -14.04 6.87 -12.76
C ASP A 142 -15.34 6.33 -13.38
N ASP A 143 -15.40 5.02 -13.68
CA ASP A 143 -16.53 4.41 -14.42
C ASP A 143 -17.33 3.40 -13.60
N TYR A 144 -16.77 2.83 -12.51
CA TYR A 144 -17.34 1.68 -11.82
C TYR A 144 -17.28 1.80 -10.30
N TYR A 145 -18.34 1.29 -9.63
CA TYR A 145 -18.32 0.95 -8.22
C TYR A 145 -18.12 -0.56 -8.04
N TYR A 146 -17.31 -0.92 -7.04
CA TYR A 146 -17.08 -2.29 -6.57
C TYR A 146 -17.91 -2.48 -5.32
N ILE A 147 -18.91 -3.35 -5.42
CA ILE A 147 -19.94 -3.50 -4.39
C ILE A 147 -20.06 -4.94 -3.91
N ASP A 148 -20.52 -5.08 -2.68
CA ASP A 148 -21.04 -6.31 -2.13
C ASP A 148 -22.23 -5.98 -1.22
N SER A 149 -23.21 -6.86 -1.17
CA SER A 149 -24.40 -6.71 -0.32
C SER A 149 -25.15 -8.04 -0.24
N GLU A 150 -25.68 -8.35 0.94
CA GLU A 150 -26.54 -9.51 1.15
C GLU A 150 -27.85 -9.45 0.32
N ASP A 151 -28.26 -8.24 -0.05
CA ASP A 151 -29.47 -7.98 -0.85
C ASP A 151 -29.25 -8.04 -2.36
N ILE A 152 -28.00 -8.27 -2.83
CA ILE A 152 -27.62 -8.31 -4.23
C ILE A 152 -27.09 -9.70 -4.58
N ASN A 153 -27.64 -10.28 -5.65
CA ASN A 153 -27.23 -11.59 -6.12
C ASN A 153 -26.76 -11.54 -7.57
N GLU A 154 -25.94 -12.49 -7.94
CA GLU A 154 -25.61 -12.75 -9.32
C GLU A 154 -26.90 -13.08 -10.12
N GLY A 155 -27.06 -12.44 -11.27
CA GLY A 155 -28.24 -12.56 -12.12
C GLY A 155 -29.31 -11.49 -11.88
N ASP A 156 -29.25 -10.73 -10.78
CA ASP A 156 -30.16 -9.60 -10.55
C ASP A 156 -29.98 -8.54 -11.64
N VAL A 157 -31.09 -7.93 -12.07
CA VAL A 157 -31.10 -6.94 -13.15
C VAL A 157 -31.25 -5.55 -12.58
N VAL A 158 -30.24 -4.72 -12.77
CA VAL A 158 -30.27 -3.30 -12.44
C VAL A 158 -30.96 -2.54 -13.56
N MET A 159 -31.86 -1.66 -13.20
CA MET A 159 -32.64 -0.81 -14.12
C MET A 159 -32.24 0.64 -13.92
N LEU A 160 -32.13 1.37 -15.02
CA LEU A 160 -32.02 2.83 -14.98
C LEU A 160 -33.40 3.46 -14.82
N ASN A 161 -33.46 4.48 -13.97
CA ASN A 161 -34.66 5.33 -13.89
C ASN A 161 -34.87 6.01 -15.24
N ASP A 162 -36.08 5.95 -15.76
CA ASP A 162 -36.47 6.60 -17.03
C ASP A 162 -35.78 6.06 -18.31
N SER A 163 -35.22 4.85 -18.28
CA SER A 163 -34.58 4.21 -19.44
C SER A 163 -34.94 2.73 -19.53
N SER A 164 -34.89 2.19 -20.74
CA SER A 164 -35.02 0.75 -21.00
C SER A 164 -33.68 0.02 -20.84
N SER A 165 -32.60 0.73 -20.50
CA SER A 165 -31.28 0.14 -20.32
C SER A 165 -31.23 -0.65 -19.02
N THR A 166 -30.66 -1.84 -19.10
CA THR A 166 -30.47 -2.74 -17.94
C THR A 166 -29.04 -3.24 -17.88
N TYR A 167 -28.60 -3.59 -16.68
CA TYR A 167 -27.31 -4.23 -16.42
C TYR A 167 -27.53 -5.46 -15.54
N THR A 168 -26.92 -6.58 -15.88
CA THR A 168 -27.04 -7.81 -15.09
C THR A 168 -25.87 -7.92 -14.12
N ILE A 169 -26.18 -8.03 -12.83
CA ILE A 169 -25.16 -8.20 -11.78
C ILE A 169 -24.42 -9.52 -11.97
N GLY A 170 -23.10 -9.49 -11.78
CA GLY A 170 -22.22 -10.66 -11.93
C GLY A 170 -21.71 -10.86 -13.36
N THR A 171 -22.12 -10.02 -14.33
CA THR A 171 -21.52 -10.03 -15.67
C THR A 171 -20.05 -9.62 -15.62
N ASP A 172 -19.72 -8.72 -14.71
CA ASP A 172 -18.34 -8.26 -14.46
C ASP A 172 -18.03 -8.35 -12.97
N LYS A 173 -16.97 -9.10 -12.64
CA LYS A 173 -16.45 -9.29 -11.28
C LYS A 173 -14.96 -9.04 -11.28
N GLU A 174 -14.48 -8.46 -10.20
CA GLU A 174 -13.05 -8.22 -10.03
C GLU A 174 -12.64 -8.46 -8.59
N ALA A 175 -11.49 -9.09 -8.42
CA ALA A 175 -10.90 -9.34 -7.12
C ALA A 175 -10.08 -8.13 -6.67
N LEU A 176 -10.36 -7.62 -5.49
CA LEU A 176 -9.57 -6.58 -4.84
C LEU A 176 -8.64 -7.20 -3.79
N THR A 177 -7.42 -6.70 -3.72
CA THR A 177 -6.48 -7.03 -2.64
C THR A 177 -6.77 -6.15 -1.44
N GLY A 178 -6.83 -6.75 -0.26
CA GLY A 178 -7.16 -6.00 0.96
C GLY A 178 -6.85 -6.76 2.24
N VAL A 179 -7.36 -6.23 3.32
CA VAL A 179 -7.30 -6.82 4.67
C VAL A 179 -8.67 -6.74 5.33
N TYR A 180 -8.91 -7.58 6.34
CA TYR A 180 -10.09 -7.44 7.19
C TYR A 180 -9.79 -6.53 8.38
N ASN A 181 -10.45 -5.37 8.41
CA ASN A 181 -10.46 -4.45 9.55
C ASN A 181 -11.50 -4.92 10.58
N ILE A 182 -11.10 -4.97 11.85
CA ILE A 182 -11.98 -5.36 12.94
C ILE A 182 -12.64 -4.10 13.52
N ASN A 183 -13.83 -3.80 13.02
CA ASN A 183 -14.61 -2.64 13.45
C ASN A 183 -15.76 -3.05 14.38
N LYS A 184 -15.74 -2.57 15.62
CA LYS A 184 -16.76 -2.89 16.65
C LYS A 184 -17.00 -4.40 16.86
N GLY A 185 -15.97 -5.22 16.63
CA GLY A 185 -16.04 -6.67 16.76
C GLY A 185 -16.49 -7.41 15.50
N TYR A 186 -16.71 -6.73 14.38
CA TYR A 186 -17.02 -7.32 13.09
C TYR A 186 -15.85 -7.14 12.13
N ALA A 187 -15.60 -8.15 11.30
CA ALA A 187 -14.63 -8.10 10.23
C ALA A 187 -15.25 -7.40 9.02
N VAL A 188 -14.58 -6.34 8.52
CA VAL A 188 -14.98 -5.57 7.35
C VAL A 188 -13.80 -5.51 6.39
N PHE A 189 -13.99 -5.93 5.15
CA PHE A 189 -12.95 -5.85 4.14
C PHE A 189 -12.58 -4.39 3.85
N LYS A 190 -11.28 -4.13 3.73
CA LYS A 190 -10.71 -2.84 3.34
C LYS A 190 -9.67 -3.05 2.26
N GLN A 191 -9.83 -2.36 1.13
CA GLN A 191 -8.84 -2.40 0.07
C GLN A 191 -7.52 -1.80 0.52
N ILE A 192 -6.42 -2.28 -0.07
CA ILE A 192 -5.09 -1.72 0.12
C ILE A 192 -4.42 -1.45 -1.24
N SER A 193 -3.64 -0.37 -1.29
CA SER A 193 -2.67 -0.11 -2.36
C SER A 193 -1.28 -0.41 -1.84
N ILE A 194 -0.63 -1.40 -2.42
CA ILE A 194 0.72 -1.82 -2.01
C ILE A 194 1.74 -0.84 -2.59
N ILE A 195 2.56 -0.26 -1.72
CA ILE A 195 3.70 0.59 -2.09
C ILE A 195 4.95 -0.29 -2.23
N SER A 196 5.24 -1.10 -1.21
CA SER A 196 6.37 -2.03 -1.23
C SER A 196 6.08 -3.25 -0.37
N GLN A 197 6.75 -4.36 -0.64
CA GLN A 197 6.58 -5.62 0.08
C GLN A 197 7.93 -6.32 0.22
N ASN A 198 8.15 -6.94 1.37
CA ASN A 198 9.26 -7.87 1.61
C ASN A 198 8.71 -9.21 2.12
N ASP A 199 9.60 -10.10 2.60
CA ASP A 199 9.21 -11.44 3.05
C ASP A 199 8.28 -11.44 4.28
N ASP A 200 8.35 -10.42 5.15
CA ASP A 200 7.65 -10.37 6.43
C ASP A 200 6.45 -9.43 6.42
N TYR A 201 6.54 -8.31 5.73
CA TYR A 201 5.53 -7.25 5.78
C TYR A 201 5.38 -6.49 4.46
N THR A 202 4.25 -5.81 4.36
CA THR A 202 3.90 -4.92 3.25
C THR A 202 3.69 -3.49 3.76
N ILE A 203 4.17 -2.53 3.00
CA ILE A 203 3.86 -1.10 3.18
C ILE A 203 2.73 -0.73 2.23
N VAL A 204 1.67 -0.16 2.78
CA VAL A 204 0.47 0.23 2.01
C VAL A 204 0.21 1.73 2.11
N ASP A 205 -0.39 2.28 1.07
CA ASP A 205 -0.72 3.71 1.00
C ASP A 205 -1.87 4.06 1.97
N PRO A 206 -1.64 4.92 2.98
CA PRO A 206 -2.68 5.35 3.92
C PRO A 206 -3.75 6.24 3.27
N LYS A 207 -3.54 6.68 2.02
CA LYS A 207 -4.49 7.51 1.26
C LYS A 207 -5.39 6.69 0.35
N THR A 208 -5.29 5.36 0.37
CA THR A 208 -6.17 4.48 -0.41
C THR A 208 -7.63 4.78 -0.05
N ALA A 209 -8.44 5.13 -1.05
CA ALA A 209 -9.87 5.33 -0.86
C ALA A 209 -10.51 4.03 -0.33
N TYR A 210 -11.40 4.15 0.65
CA TYR A 210 -12.02 3.01 1.36
C TYR A 210 -11.02 2.05 2.03
N GLY A 211 -9.75 2.45 2.14
CA GLY A 211 -8.66 1.66 2.72
C GLY A 211 -8.62 1.70 4.25
N ILE A 212 -7.47 1.27 4.78
CA ILE A 212 -7.17 1.29 6.22
C ILE A 212 -6.51 2.60 6.64
N SER A 213 -6.69 2.94 7.90
CA SER A 213 -6.12 4.12 8.54
C SER A 213 -5.18 3.74 9.68
N LEU A 214 -4.38 4.69 10.14
CA LEU A 214 -3.54 4.51 11.31
C LEU A 214 -4.41 4.19 12.54
N TYR A 215 -4.00 3.18 13.30
CA TYR A 215 -4.69 2.60 14.46
C TYR A 215 -5.88 1.69 14.14
N ASP A 216 -6.17 1.40 12.89
CA ASP A 216 -7.11 0.35 12.56
C ASP A 216 -6.60 -1.01 13.07
N HIS A 217 -7.51 -1.82 13.57
CA HIS A 217 -7.21 -3.19 13.99
C HIS A 217 -7.50 -4.13 12.82
N ILE A 218 -6.49 -4.86 12.37
CA ILE A 218 -6.64 -5.79 11.25
C ILE A 218 -6.49 -7.24 11.73
N ALA A 219 -7.16 -8.16 11.04
CA ALA A 219 -6.97 -9.59 11.24
C ALA A 219 -5.55 -9.98 10.80
N LEU A 220 -4.83 -10.73 11.65
CA LEU A 220 -3.45 -11.14 11.35
C LEU A 220 -3.38 -12.28 10.31
N ASN A 221 -4.48 -13.00 10.12
CA ASN A 221 -4.61 -14.04 9.10
C ASN A 221 -5.86 -13.73 8.26
N GLY A 222 -5.63 -13.07 7.11
CA GLY A 222 -6.70 -12.61 6.22
C GLY A 222 -7.53 -13.74 5.63
N ASP A 223 -6.91 -14.86 5.30
CA ASP A 223 -7.59 -15.99 4.65
C ASP A 223 -8.51 -16.79 5.60
N SER A 224 -8.39 -16.59 6.90
CA SER A 224 -9.23 -17.27 7.92
C SER A 224 -10.44 -16.46 8.36
N VAL A 225 -10.62 -15.26 7.82
CA VAL A 225 -11.68 -14.33 8.22
C VAL A 225 -12.52 -13.97 7.00
N HIS A 226 -13.84 -13.85 7.21
CA HIS A 226 -14.78 -13.47 6.18
C HIS A 226 -15.54 -12.20 6.57
N GLU A 227 -16.22 -11.61 5.60
CA GLU A 227 -17.04 -10.43 5.81
C GLU A 227 -18.10 -10.70 6.88
N ASN A 228 -18.29 -9.75 7.79
CA ASN A 228 -19.23 -9.80 8.92
C ASN A 228 -18.94 -10.87 9.98
N ASP A 229 -17.79 -11.56 9.92
CA ASP A 229 -17.39 -12.47 11.00
C ASP A 229 -17.31 -11.72 12.34
N ILE A 230 -17.84 -12.34 13.41
CA ILE A 230 -17.73 -11.79 14.75
C ILE A 230 -16.39 -12.23 15.35
N ILE A 231 -15.51 -11.26 15.55
CA ILE A 231 -14.20 -11.49 16.15
C ILE A 231 -14.25 -11.11 17.62
N ASN A 232 -14.28 -12.13 18.49
CA ASN A 232 -14.16 -11.94 19.93
C ASN A 232 -12.67 -11.79 20.31
N LYS A 233 -12.35 -10.79 21.13
CA LYS A 233 -11.01 -10.60 21.71
C LYS A 233 -10.68 -11.66 22.73
#